data_8effdfc66242aca4e9728c67c5c31c6a
#
_entry.id   8effdfc66242aca4e9728c67c5c31c6a
#
_cell.length_a   1.000
_cell.length_b   1.000
_cell.length_c   1.000
_cell.angle_alpha   90.00
_cell.angle_beta   90.00
_cell.angle_gamma   90.00
#
_symmetry.space_group_name_H-M   'P 1'
#
loop_
_entity.id
_entity.type
_entity.pdbx_description
1 polymer ?
#
loop_
_entity_poly.entity_id
_entity_poly.type
_entity_poly.pdbx_seq_one_letter_code
_entity_poly.pdbx_strand_id
1 'polypeptide(L)'
;MLDATTRSGGTATATPRATATDLAGPLSPAPATGFASRCARVLLSPWSRLSLLVLLLGTAASLMLALEPQRLLTDGWPAQLGGAAAVVAYAVAYGVCTVAFVPRPLLNLAAGALFGSQLGLGAALGGTVLGAGLAFCLGRALGQEALRPLLRGRWLKAADDQLSRHGFRSMLAARLFPGIPFAASNYCAAVSRMGLLPFLLATALGSIPNTAAYVVAGARASTPTSPAFLIALACIAVPGLAGAVVAWRKRHQLRAR
;
A
#
# COMPACT_ATOMS: atom_id res chain seq x y z
N MET A 1 -41.53 -55.64 65.14
CA MET A 1 -40.47 -56.57 65.46
C MET A 1 -39.21 -55.97 64.85
N LEU A 2 -38.39 -55.37 65.73
CA LEU A 2 -36.94 -55.31 65.71
C LEU A 2 -36.26 -54.68 64.47
N ASP A 3 -35.31 -53.87 64.50
CA ASP A 3 -34.54 -53.17 65.56
C ASP A 3 -33.52 -52.32 64.84
N ALA A 4 -33.27 -51.11 65.34
CA ALA A 4 -32.05 -50.44 65.67
C ALA A 4 -30.87 -50.71 64.68
N THR A 5 -30.15 -49.68 64.28
CA THR A 5 -29.17 -48.91 65.04
C THR A 5 -28.45 -47.95 64.18
N THR A 6 -28.50 -46.71 64.52
CA THR A 6 -27.46 -45.70 64.63
C THR A 6 -26.03 -46.10 64.18
N ARG A 7 -25.48 -45.35 63.25
CA ARG A 7 -24.10 -44.90 63.38
C ARG A 7 -23.83 -43.62 62.62
N SER A 8 -23.66 -42.60 63.37
CA SER A 8 -22.99 -41.37 63.09
C SER A 8 -21.60 -41.62 62.47
N GLY A 9 -21.34 -41.03 61.33
CA GLY A 9 -20.05 -40.95 60.71
C GLY A 9 -19.87 -39.59 60.11
N GLY A 10 -19.30 -38.68 60.87
CA GLY A 10 -18.92 -37.36 60.40
C GLY A 10 -17.86 -37.45 59.31
N THR A 11 -18.25 -37.08 58.11
CA THR A 11 -17.27 -36.85 57.06
C THR A 11 -16.83 -35.39 57.17
N ALA A 12 -15.62 -35.23 57.65
CA ALA A 12 -14.86 -33.96 57.58
C ALA A 12 -14.80 -33.50 56.14
N THR A 13 -15.48 -32.42 55.83
CA THR A 13 -15.34 -31.69 54.57
C THR A 13 -13.91 -31.12 54.53
N ALA A 14 -13.05 -31.82 53.80
CA ALA A 14 -11.72 -31.29 53.46
C ALA A 14 -11.92 -30.10 52.51
N THR A 15 -11.65 -28.94 52.99
CA THR A 15 -11.52 -27.70 52.20
C THR A 15 -10.47 -27.95 51.13
N PRO A 16 -10.76 -27.78 49.84
CA PRO A 16 -9.74 -27.90 48.81
C PRO A 16 -8.71 -26.76 49.01
N ARG A 17 -7.49 -27.15 49.26
CA ARG A 17 -6.35 -26.26 49.36
C ARG A 17 -6.15 -25.64 47.98
N ALA A 18 -6.57 -24.37 47.80
CA ALA A 18 -6.30 -23.60 46.57
C ALA A 18 -4.80 -23.65 46.31
N THR A 19 -4.43 -24.28 45.25
CA THR A 19 -3.06 -24.30 44.74
C THR A 19 -2.75 -22.92 44.18
N ALA A 20 -1.54 -22.44 44.38
CA ALA A 20 -1.05 -21.11 43.96
C ALA A 20 -1.23 -20.84 42.43
N THR A 21 -1.68 -21.84 41.68
CA THR A 21 -1.96 -21.74 40.25
C THR A 21 -3.34 -21.13 39.93
N ASP A 22 -4.28 -21.12 40.88
CA ASP A 22 -5.64 -20.58 40.67
C ASP A 22 -5.73 -19.05 40.84
N LEU A 23 -4.65 -18.40 41.30
CA LEU A 23 -4.60 -16.95 41.46
C LEU A 23 -4.08 -16.21 40.21
N ALA A 24 -3.62 -16.95 39.20
CA ALA A 24 -3.27 -16.38 37.89
C ALA A 24 -4.55 -16.31 37.03
N GLY A 25 -5.44 -15.38 37.31
CA GLY A 25 -6.47 -15.00 36.36
C GLY A 25 -5.82 -14.61 35.03
N PRO A 26 -6.49 -14.82 33.87
CA PRO A 26 -5.94 -14.48 32.58
C PRO A 26 -5.57 -12.99 32.64
N LEU A 27 -4.26 -12.71 32.55
CA LEU A 27 -3.73 -11.35 32.39
C LEU A 27 -4.39 -10.80 31.13
N SER A 28 -5.44 -9.98 31.34
CA SER A 28 -6.05 -9.23 30.26
C SER A 28 -4.94 -8.42 29.61
N PRO A 29 -4.65 -8.59 28.31
CA PRO A 29 -3.60 -7.81 27.68
C PRO A 29 -3.97 -6.35 27.83
N ALA A 30 -3.14 -5.60 28.54
CA ALA A 30 -3.29 -4.16 28.72
C ALA A 30 -3.49 -3.55 27.31
N PRO A 31 -4.46 -2.62 27.14
CA PRO A 31 -4.65 -1.98 25.86
C PRO A 31 -3.32 -1.33 25.46
N ALA A 32 -2.78 -1.74 24.33
CA ALA A 32 -1.55 -1.18 23.78
C ALA A 32 -1.77 0.31 23.46
N THR A 33 -1.74 1.15 24.48
CA THR A 33 -1.76 2.62 24.39
C THR A 33 -0.34 3.13 24.14
N GLY A 34 0.42 2.42 23.31
CA GLY A 34 1.76 2.78 22.95
C GLY A 34 1.79 3.98 22.00
N PHE A 35 2.90 4.72 22.04
CA PHE A 35 3.22 5.81 21.13
C PHE A 35 2.95 5.46 19.66
N ALA A 36 3.26 4.23 19.24
CA ALA A 36 3.00 3.72 17.88
C ALA A 36 1.51 3.73 17.48
N SER A 37 0.59 3.40 18.39
CA SER A 37 -0.86 3.40 18.10
C SER A 37 -1.43 4.82 18.04
N ARG A 38 -0.83 5.79 18.75
CA ARG A 38 -1.19 7.22 18.65
C ARG A 38 -0.65 7.79 17.34
N CYS A 39 0.61 7.52 16.98
CA CYS A 39 1.18 7.95 15.70
C CYS A 39 0.41 7.36 14.52
N ALA A 40 0.04 6.09 14.56
CA ALA A 40 -0.76 5.47 13.50
C ALA A 40 -2.14 6.12 13.35
N ARG A 41 -2.82 6.47 14.47
CA ARG A 41 -4.11 7.17 14.42
C ARG A 41 -3.98 8.60 13.89
N VAL A 42 -2.93 9.31 14.26
CA VAL A 42 -2.66 10.67 13.75
C VAL A 42 -2.31 10.63 12.26
N LEU A 43 -1.42 9.72 11.83
CA LEU A 43 -1.01 9.55 10.43
C LEU A 43 -2.13 9.04 9.52
N LEU A 44 -3.11 8.31 10.06
CA LEU A 44 -4.24 7.76 9.31
C LEU A 44 -5.49 8.64 9.38
N SER A 45 -5.46 9.75 10.12
CA SER A 45 -6.58 10.69 10.16
C SER A 45 -6.76 11.36 8.78
N PRO A 46 -8.00 11.68 8.36
CA PRO A 46 -8.22 12.35 7.08
C PRO A 46 -7.54 13.74 7.03
N TRP A 47 -7.41 14.41 8.16
CA TRP A 47 -6.76 15.71 8.26
C TRP A 47 -5.24 15.64 8.11
N SER A 48 -4.58 14.62 8.66
CA SER A 48 -3.14 14.43 8.48
C SER A 48 -2.79 14.02 7.06
N ARG A 49 -3.67 13.27 6.40
CA ARG A 49 -3.51 12.95 4.96
C ARG A 49 -3.65 14.19 4.11
N LEU A 50 -4.61 15.05 4.42
CA LEU A 50 -4.81 16.33 3.73
C LEU A 50 -3.61 17.25 3.96
N SER A 51 -3.16 17.41 5.21
CA SER A 51 -2.00 18.25 5.52
C SER A 51 -0.70 17.71 4.91
N LEU A 52 -0.51 16.38 4.90
CA LEU A 52 0.62 15.75 4.22
C LEU A 52 0.55 15.96 2.70
N LEU A 53 -0.64 15.83 2.11
CA LEU A 53 -0.86 16.08 0.69
C LEU A 53 -0.59 17.55 0.35
N VAL A 54 -1.11 18.48 1.14
CA VAL A 54 -0.87 19.94 0.95
C VAL A 54 0.61 20.28 1.13
N LEU A 55 1.27 19.74 2.15
CA LEU A 55 2.70 19.93 2.37
C LEU A 55 3.50 19.39 1.18
N LEU A 56 3.12 18.24 0.66
CA LEU A 56 3.81 17.57 -0.44
C LEU A 56 3.56 18.27 -1.77
N LEU A 57 2.34 18.70 -2.02
CA LEU A 57 2.02 19.52 -3.18
C LEU A 57 2.71 20.89 -3.07
N GLY A 58 2.76 21.47 -1.88
CA GLY A 58 3.48 22.73 -1.62
C GLY A 58 4.98 22.58 -1.83
N THR A 59 5.59 21.52 -1.30
CA THR A 59 7.03 21.24 -1.54
C THR A 59 7.31 20.88 -2.99
N ALA A 60 6.46 20.11 -3.65
CA ALA A 60 6.60 19.81 -5.08
C ALA A 60 6.46 21.08 -5.94
N ALA A 61 5.48 21.93 -5.63
CA ALA A 61 5.29 23.20 -6.30
C ALA A 61 6.48 24.17 -6.05
N SER A 62 6.95 24.25 -4.80
CA SER A 62 8.13 25.07 -4.46
C SER A 62 9.39 24.56 -5.15
N LEU A 63 9.57 23.24 -5.22
CA LEU A 63 10.69 22.62 -5.93
C LEU A 63 10.57 22.83 -7.44
N MET A 64 9.35 22.76 -7.99
CA MET A 64 9.06 23.08 -9.39
C MET A 64 9.36 24.55 -9.72
N LEU A 65 9.02 25.47 -8.83
CA LEU A 65 9.35 26.89 -8.99
C LEU A 65 10.84 27.17 -8.83
N ALA A 66 11.51 26.50 -7.87
CA ALA A 66 12.93 26.71 -7.59
C ALA A 66 13.86 26.08 -8.63
N LEU A 67 13.48 24.95 -9.21
CA LEU A 67 14.30 24.23 -10.20
C LEU A 67 14.03 24.68 -11.64
N GLU A 68 13.08 25.63 -11.85
CA GLU A 68 12.68 26.05 -13.19
C GLU A 68 12.66 24.88 -14.20
N PRO A 69 11.73 23.91 -14.07
CA PRO A 69 11.73 22.68 -14.88
C PRO A 69 11.68 22.96 -16.38
N GLN A 70 11.25 24.16 -16.75
CA GLN A 70 11.32 24.66 -18.14
C GLN A 70 12.76 24.71 -18.64
N ARG A 71 13.73 25.12 -17.81
CA ARG A 71 15.15 25.07 -18.15
C ARG A 71 15.67 23.64 -18.18
N LEU A 72 15.23 22.77 -17.27
CA LEU A 72 15.58 21.35 -17.31
C LEU A 72 15.04 20.65 -18.56
N LEU A 73 13.90 21.12 -19.10
CA LEU A 73 13.30 20.60 -20.33
C LEU A 73 13.97 21.18 -21.60
N THR A 74 14.47 22.42 -21.55
CA THR A 74 15.11 23.10 -22.69
C THR A 74 16.61 22.85 -22.73
N ASP A 75 17.29 22.94 -21.61
CA ASP A 75 18.74 22.90 -21.51
C ASP A 75 19.28 21.52 -21.07
N GLY A 76 18.38 20.59 -20.75
CA GLY A 76 18.72 19.28 -20.22
C GLY A 76 19.11 19.32 -18.74
N TRP A 77 19.38 18.14 -18.18
CA TRP A 77 19.88 18.03 -16.81
C TRP A 77 21.26 18.66 -16.68
N PRO A 78 21.58 19.31 -15.54
CA PRO A 78 22.91 19.80 -15.28
C PRO A 78 23.93 18.70 -15.57
N ALA A 79 25.00 19.04 -16.30
CA ALA A 79 26.02 18.08 -16.72
C ALA A 79 26.61 17.26 -15.56
N GLN A 80 26.56 17.78 -14.34
CA GLN A 80 27.00 17.14 -13.10
C GLN A 80 26.04 16.02 -12.62
N LEU A 81 24.76 16.03 -13.05
CA LEU A 81 23.74 15.00 -12.75
C LEU A 81 23.36 14.22 -14.01
N GLY A 82 24.19 14.25 -15.06
CA GLY A 82 23.90 13.58 -16.32
C GLY A 82 23.81 12.06 -16.20
N GLY A 83 22.99 11.45 -17.04
CA GLY A 83 22.96 10.01 -17.21
C GLY A 83 22.36 9.22 -16.05
N ALA A 84 23.06 8.19 -15.59
CA ALA A 84 22.58 7.23 -14.61
C ALA A 84 22.24 7.85 -13.24
N ALA A 85 22.98 8.87 -12.81
CA ALA A 85 22.77 9.54 -11.53
C ALA A 85 21.39 10.22 -11.45
N ALA A 86 20.99 10.91 -12.54
CA ALA A 86 19.67 11.54 -12.61
C ALA A 86 18.52 10.52 -12.56
N VAL A 87 18.69 9.39 -13.24
CA VAL A 87 17.71 8.28 -13.24
C VAL A 87 17.55 7.70 -11.83
N VAL A 88 18.67 7.49 -11.13
CA VAL A 88 18.67 6.96 -9.75
C VAL A 88 18.05 7.98 -8.79
N ALA A 89 18.45 9.26 -8.87
CA ALA A 89 17.89 10.32 -8.04
C ALA A 89 16.36 10.43 -8.23
N TYR A 90 15.91 10.37 -9.48
CA TYR A 90 14.48 10.36 -9.79
C TYR A 90 13.78 9.14 -9.21
N ALA A 91 14.33 7.94 -9.34
CA ALA A 91 13.76 6.72 -8.80
C ALA A 91 13.62 6.78 -7.27
N VAL A 92 14.62 7.35 -6.57
CA VAL A 92 14.57 7.56 -5.11
C VAL A 92 13.49 8.58 -4.76
N ALA A 93 13.45 9.73 -5.42
CA ALA A 93 12.42 10.76 -5.21
C ALA A 93 11.02 10.20 -5.49
N TYR A 94 10.85 9.45 -6.58
CA TYR A 94 9.61 8.75 -6.91
C TYR A 94 9.19 7.80 -5.78
N GLY A 95 10.13 7.00 -5.25
CA GLY A 95 9.87 6.08 -4.15
C GLY A 95 9.33 6.79 -2.92
N VAL A 96 9.96 7.90 -2.52
CA VAL A 96 9.52 8.75 -1.40
C VAL A 96 8.15 9.36 -1.68
N CYS A 97 7.93 9.92 -2.87
CA CYS A 97 6.64 10.47 -3.28
C CYS A 97 5.52 9.41 -3.27
N THR A 98 5.84 8.17 -3.63
CA THR A 98 4.86 7.05 -3.58
C THR A 98 4.42 6.74 -2.15
N VAL A 99 5.32 6.76 -1.18
CA VAL A 99 4.99 6.60 0.25
C VAL A 99 4.11 7.75 0.73
N ALA A 100 4.35 8.93 0.22
CA ALA A 100 3.61 10.15 0.53
C ALA A 100 2.25 10.27 -0.23
N PHE A 101 1.80 9.20 -0.87
CA PHE A 101 0.52 9.13 -1.61
C PHE A 101 0.40 10.03 -2.83
N VAL A 102 1.50 10.48 -3.41
CA VAL A 102 1.49 11.19 -4.69
C VAL A 102 0.89 10.29 -5.78
N PRO A 103 -0.01 10.79 -6.64
CA PRO A 103 -0.59 10.00 -7.72
C PRO A 103 0.48 9.49 -8.68
N ARG A 104 0.69 8.19 -8.73
CA ARG A 104 1.67 7.53 -9.60
C ARG A 104 1.56 7.89 -11.09
N PRO A 105 0.36 8.09 -11.68
CA PRO A 105 0.27 8.53 -13.06
C PRO A 105 1.09 9.76 -13.38
N LEU A 106 1.10 10.75 -12.48
CA LEU A 106 1.88 11.99 -12.66
C LEU A 106 3.37 11.71 -12.67
N LEU A 107 3.84 10.87 -11.74
CA LEU A 107 5.26 10.48 -11.66
C LEU A 107 5.68 9.67 -12.90
N ASN A 108 4.84 8.77 -13.38
CA ASN A 108 5.14 8.00 -14.59
C ASN A 108 5.19 8.87 -15.86
N LEU A 109 4.25 9.82 -15.99
CA LEU A 109 4.26 10.79 -17.10
C LEU A 109 5.52 11.65 -17.05
N ALA A 110 5.88 12.16 -15.87
CA ALA A 110 7.08 12.96 -15.67
C ALA A 110 8.36 12.17 -16.01
N ALA A 111 8.45 10.89 -15.60
CA ALA A 111 9.56 10.03 -15.96
C ALA A 111 9.74 9.91 -17.49
N GLY A 112 8.61 9.73 -18.20
CA GLY A 112 8.61 9.67 -19.66
C GLY A 112 9.03 11.00 -20.31
N ALA A 113 8.51 12.11 -19.83
CA ALA A 113 8.81 13.44 -20.35
C ALA A 113 10.30 13.83 -20.14
N LEU A 114 10.86 13.47 -18.97
CA LEU A 114 12.24 13.83 -18.59
C LEU A 114 13.30 12.91 -19.21
N PHE A 115 13.05 11.61 -19.24
CA PHE A 115 14.06 10.59 -19.61
C PHE A 115 13.72 9.80 -20.87
N GLY A 116 12.60 10.10 -21.52
CA GLY A 116 12.12 9.33 -22.67
C GLY A 116 11.52 7.97 -22.25
N SER A 117 11.20 7.14 -23.24
CA SER A 117 10.46 5.90 -23.00
C SER A 117 11.28 4.81 -22.29
N GLN A 118 12.56 4.63 -22.65
CA GLN A 118 13.39 3.54 -22.12
C GLN A 118 13.90 3.84 -20.71
N LEU A 119 14.69 4.92 -20.56
CA LEU A 119 15.22 5.31 -19.26
C LEU A 119 14.13 5.71 -18.29
N GLY A 120 13.09 6.41 -18.77
CA GLY A 120 11.91 6.76 -17.98
C GLY A 120 11.17 5.55 -17.45
N LEU A 121 11.06 4.46 -18.22
CA LEU A 121 10.46 3.21 -17.76
C LEU A 121 11.30 2.57 -16.65
N GLY A 122 12.62 2.52 -16.80
CA GLY A 122 13.52 2.02 -15.76
C GLY A 122 13.42 2.83 -14.47
N ALA A 123 13.47 4.18 -14.58
CA ALA A 123 13.35 5.10 -13.46
C ALA A 123 12.01 4.95 -12.72
N ALA A 124 10.90 4.90 -13.46
CA ALA A 124 9.56 4.78 -12.90
C ALA A 124 9.30 3.41 -12.27
N LEU A 125 9.79 2.32 -12.88
CA LEU A 125 9.70 0.97 -12.29
C LEU A 125 10.58 0.86 -11.05
N GLY A 126 11.82 1.34 -11.11
CA GLY A 126 12.71 1.39 -9.94
C GLY A 126 12.07 2.16 -8.78
N GLY A 127 11.58 3.37 -9.05
CA GLY A 127 10.88 4.18 -8.06
C GLY A 127 9.60 3.54 -7.53
N THR A 128 8.83 2.86 -8.39
CA THR A 128 7.65 2.09 -7.97
C THR A 128 8.00 0.97 -7.00
N VAL A 129 9.04 0.20 -7.30
CA VAL A 129 9.49 -0.93 -6.47
C VAL A 129 10.07 -0.43 -5.16
N LEU A 130 10.90 0.62 -5.20
CA LEU A 130 11.44 1.28 -4.01
C LEU A 130 10.33 1.81 -3.10
N GLY A 131 9.37 2.56 -3.66
CA GLY A 131 8.26 3.11 -2.91
C GLY A 131 7.33 2.04 -2.33
N ALA A 132 7.07 0.97 -3.08
CA ALA A 132 6.33 -0.18 -2.57
C ALA A 132 7.07 -0.87 -1.43
N GLY A 133 8.39 -1.09 -1.57
CA GLY A 133 9.25 -1.66 -0.54
C GLY A 133 9.26 -0.84 0.74
N LEU A 134 9.45 0.49 0.62
CA LEU A 134 9.39 1.42 1.74
C LEU A 134 8.04 1.39 2.45
N ALA A 135 6.94 1.44 1.68
CA ALA A 135 5.58 1.38 2.24
C ALA A 135 5.32 0.04 2.95
N PHE A 136 5.82 -1.06 2.39
CA PHE A 136 5.72 -2.39 3.00
C PHE A 136 6.53 -2.47 4.30
N CYS A 137 7.78 -2.00 4.31
CA CYS A 137 8.64 -2.00 5.51
C CYS A 137 8.07 -1.09 6.60
N LEU A 138 7.61 0.11 6.25
CA LEU A 138 6.93 1.02 7.18
C LEU A 138 5.67 0.39 7.77
N GLY A 139 4.83 -0.23 6.92
CA GLY A 139 3.63 -0.93 7.37
C GLY A 139 3.95 -2.08 8.33
N ARG A 140 5.07 -2.79 8.12
CA ARG A 140 5.57 -3.82 9.05
C ARG A 140 6.13 -3.25 10.34
N ALA A 141 6.96 -2.20 10.25
CA ALA A 141 7.61 -1.57 11.40
C ALA A 141 6.60 -0.89 12.35
N LEU A 142 5.55 -0.28 11.79
CA LEU A 142 4.44 0.29 12.57
C LEU A 142 3.59 -0.77 13.28
N GLY A 143 3.89 -2.03 13.02
CA GLY A 143 3.33 -3.19 13.69
C GLY A 143 2.06 -3.70 13.03
N GLN A 144 2.07 -4.99 12.69
CA GLN A 144 0.87 -5.72 12.24
C GLN A 144 -0.27 -5.59 13.27
N GLU A 145 0.07 -5.48 14.55
CA GLU A 145 -0.90 -5.37 15.65
C GLU A 145 -1.59 -4.01 15.69
N ALA A 146 -0.89 -2.91 15.40
CA ALA A 146 -1.48 -1.56 15.39
C ALA A 146 -2.41 -1.35 14.18
N LEU A 147 -2.15 -2.03 13.07
CA LEU A 147 -2.95 -1.93 11.83
C LEU A 147 -4.09 -2.97 11.76
N ARG A 148 -3.95 -4.12 12.42
CA ARG A 148 -5.00 -5.16 12.48
C ARG A 148 -6.37 -4.68 12.96
N PRO A 149 -6.51 -3.80 13.98
CA PRO A 149 -7.82 -3.30 14.38
C PRO A 149 -8.51 -2.45 13.31
N LEU A 150 -7.72 -1.76 12.45
CA LEU A 150 -8.24 -0.98 11.33
C LEU A 150 -8.71 -1.87 10.17
N LEU A 151 -8.28 -3.13 10.17
CA LEU A 151 -8.51 -4.13 9.13
C LEU A 151 -9.63 -5.13 9.50
N ARG A 152 -10.49 -4.83 10.47
CA ARG A 152 -11.56 -5.71 10.97
C ARG A 152 -12.66 -6.06 9.94
N GLY A 153 -12.58 -5.56 8.72
CA GLY A 153 -13.53 -5.84 7.67
C GLY A 153 -13.41 -7.26 7.09
N ARG A 154 -14.55 -7.91 6.82
CA ARG A 154 -14.63 -9.22 6.17
C ARG A 154 -13.78 -9.35 4.90
N TRP A 155 -13.69 -8.28 4.13
CA TRP A 155 -12.87 -8.19 2.91
C TRP A 155 -11.37 -8.24 3.17
N LEU A 156 -10.91 -7.67 4.26
CA LEU A 156 -9.50 -7.63 4.62
C LEU A 156 -9.01 -8.97 5.17
N LYS A 157 -9.88 -9.68 5.88
CA LYS A 157 -9.57 -11.05 6.30
C LYS A 157 -9.43 -11.98 5.10
N ALA A 158 -10.32 -11.86 4.10
CA ALA A 158 -10.21 -12.60 2.85
C ALA A 158 -8.96 -12.22 2.05
N ALA A 159 -8.57 -10.94 2.04
CA ALA A 159 -7.34 -10.48 1.40
C ALA A 159 -6.08 -11.00 2.13
N ASP A 160 -6.07 -11.02 3.47
CA ASP A 160 -4.97 -11.60 4.26
C ASP A 160 -4.81 -13.11 3.99
N ASP A 161 -5.89 -13.87 3.99
CA ASP A 161 -5.86 -15.30 3.69
C ASP A 161 -5.33 -15.56 2.27
N GLN A 162 -5.77 -14.77 1.30
CA GLN A 162 -5.36 -14.90 -0.09
C GLN A 162 -3.89 -14.51 -0.30
N LEU A 163 -3.45 -13.40 0.29
CA LEU A 163 -2.07 -12.93 0.21
C LEU A 163 -1.10 -13.84 0.99
N SER A 164 -1.57 -14.45 2.08
CA SER A 164 -0.75 -15.39 2.85
C SER A 164 -0.56 -16.74 2.15
N ARG A 165 -1.57 -17.20 1.40
CA ARG A 165 -1.51 -18.50 0.68
C ARG A 165 -0.86 -18.38 -0.70
N HIS A 166 -1.21 -17.35 -1.47
CA HIS A 166 -0.80 -17.18 -2.86
C HIS A 166 -0.23 -15.77 -3.12
N GLY A 167 0.62 -15.27 -2.22
CA GLY A 167 1.09 -13.89 -2.18
C GLY A 167 1.53 -13.30 -3.52
N PHE A 168 2.44 -13.97 -4.23
CA PHE A 168 2.94 -13.50 -5.51
C PHE A 168 1.81 -13.35 -6.55
N ARG A 169 1.01 -14.42 -6.77
CA ARG A 169 -0.07 -14.41 -7.75
C ARG A 169 -1.14 -13.39 -7.44
N SER A 170 -1.52 -13.30 -6.16
CA SER A 170 -2.55 -12.35 -5.70
C SER A 170 -2.09 -10.92 -5.85
N MET A 171 -0.83 -10.62 -5.52
CA MET A 171 -0.27 -9.28 -5.69
C MET A 171 -0.08 -8.94 -7.16
N LEU A 172 0.37 -9.88 -7.99
CA LEU A 172 0.48 -9.69 -9.43
C LEU A 172 -0.89 -9.36 -10.04
N ALA A 173 -1.92 -10.12 -9.70
CA ALA A 173 -3.29 -9.84 -10.13
C ALA A 173 -3.79 -8.46 -9.65
N ALA A 174 -3.49 -8.08 -8.40
CA ALA A 174 -3.84 -6.78 -7.86
C ALA A 174 -3.16 -5.62 -8.60
N ARG A 175 -1.94 -5.83 -9.11
CA ARG A 175 -1.21 -4.83 -9.92
C ARG A 175 -1.74 -4.70 -11.35
N LEU A 176 -2.18 -5.81 -11.92
CA LEU A 176 -2.75 -5.83 -13.27
C LEU A 176 -4.20 -5.33 -13.30
N PHE A 177 -4.93 -5.47 -12.18
CA PHE A 177 -6.31 -5.03 -12.10
C PHE A 177 -6.41 -3.54 -11.72
N PRO A 178 -7.01 -2.68 -12.58
CA PRO A 178 -7.02 -1.23 -12.39
C PRO A 178 -7.93 -0.73 -11.26
N GLY A 179 -8.72 -1.62 -10.66
CA GLY A 179 -9.69 -1.28 -9.61
C GLY A 179 -9.14 -1.27 -8.17
N ILE A 180 -7.90 -1.72 -7.94
CA ILE A 180 -7.30 -1.81 -6.61
C ILE A 180 -6.32 -0.67 -6.40
N PRO A 181 -6.56 0.24 -5.41
CA PRO A 181 -5.62 1.31 -5.11
C PRO A 181 -4.24 0.77 -4.71
N PHE A 182 -3.19 1.34 -5.30
CA PHE A 182 -1.80 0.90 -5.07
C PHE A 182 -1.41 0.93 -3.60
N ALA A 183 -1.71 2.01 -2.90
CA ALA A 183 -1.42 2.15 -1.48
C ALA A 183 -2.15 1.10 -0.64
N ALA A 184 -3.44 0.86 -0.90
CA ALA A 184 -4.22 -0.14 -0.18
C ALA A 184 -3.60 -1.53 -0.30
N SER A 185 -3.19 -1.93 -1.51
CA SER A 185 -2.54 -3.22 -1.74
C SER A 185 -1.18 -3.35 -1.05
N ASN A 186 -0.39 -2.25 -0.95
CA ASN A 186 0.87 -2.23 -0.21
C ASN A 186 0.64 -2.48 1.29
N TYR A 187 -0.32 -1.78 1.90
CA TYR A 187 -0.61 -1.95 3.32
C TYR A 187 -1.24 -3.31 3.62
N CYS A 188 -2.13 -3.82 2.76
CA CYS A 188 -2.66 -5.18 2.90
C CYS A 188 -1.53 -6.23 2.87
N ALA A 189 -0.58 -6.09 1.95
CA ALA A 189 0.58 -6.97 1.87
C ALA A 189 1.48 -6.86 3.12
N ALA A 190 1.72 -5.64 3.61
CA ALA A 190 2.54 -5.40 4.80
C ALA A 190 1.97 -6.06 6.07
N VAL A 191 0.64 -6.10 6.20
CA VAL A 191 -0.05 -6.70 7.35
C VAL A 191 -0.21 -8.21 7.21
N SER A 192 -0.21 -8.73 5.97
CA SER A 192 -0.29 -10.16 5.68
C SER A 192 1.02 -10.89 6.02
N ARG A 193 0.98 -12.23 5.98
CA ARG A 193 2.19 -13.07 6.14
C ARG A 193 3.05 -13.15 4.87
N MET A 194 2.75 -12.36 3.85
CA MET A 194 3.47 -12.34 2.59
C MET A 194 4.92 -11.88 2.79
N GLY A 195 5.90 -12.57 2.17
CA GLY A 195 7.30 -12.17 2.19
C GLY A 195 7.56 -10.91 1.36
N LEU A 196 8.63 -10.16 1.71
CA LEU A 196 9.03 -8.96 0.97
C LEU A 196 9.42 -9.27 -0.48
N LEU A 197 10.22 -10.31 -0.71
CA LEU A 197 10.72 -10.65 -2.05
C LEU A 197 9.59 -10.98 -3.05
N PRO A 198 8.66 -11.92 -2.77
CA PRO A 198 7.53 -12.17 -3.67
C PRO A 198 6.63 -10.92 -3.86
N PHE A 199 6.53 -10.03 -2.86
CA PHE A 199 5.83 -8.76 -2.99
C PHE A 199 6.51 -7.82 -3.98
N LEU A 200 7.85 -7.64 -3.88
CA LEU A 200 8.62 -6.77 -4.78
C LEU A 200 8.61 -7.31 -6.21
N LEU A 201 8.81 -8.61 -6.41
CA LEU A 201 8.78 -9.24 -7.73
C LEU A 201 7.41 -9.10 -8.40
N ALA A 202 6.33 -9.37 -7.67
CA ALA A 202 4.97 -9.19 -8.17
C ALA A 202 4.68 -7.71 -8.50
N THR A 203 5.20 -6.78 -7.70
CA THR A 203 5.07 -5.34 -7.95
C THR A 203 5.86 -4.93 -9.19
N ALA A 204 7.11 -5.37 -9.33
CA ALA A 204 7.95 -5.08 -10.48
C ALA A 204 7.27 -5.54 -11.78
N LEU A 205 6.93 -6.83 -11.85
CA LEU A 205 6.35 -7.43 -13.07
C LEU A 205 4.93 -6.89 -13.35
N GLY A 206 4.09 -6.82 -12.33
CA GLY A 206 2.69 -6.41 -12.50
C GLY A 206 2.51 -4.92 -12.79
N SER A 207 3.51 -4.09 -12.46
CA SER A 207 3.46 -2.65 -12.75
C SER A 207 3.96 -2.30 -14.16
N ILE A 208 4.65 -3.20 -14.85
CA ILE A 208 5.23 -2.93 -16.18
C ILE A 208 4.20 -2.36 -17.17
N PRO A 209 3.07 -3.04 -17.48
CA PRO A 209 2.19 -2.61 -18.54
C PRO A 209 1.57 -1.22 -18.25
N ASN A 210 1.13 -1.01 -17.01
CA ASN A 210 0.56 0.26 -16.62
C ASN A 210 1.59 1.39 -16.59
N THR A 211 2.78 1.15 -16.04
CA THR A 211 3.86 2.14 -16.00
C THR A 211 4.35 2.49 -17.41
N ALA A 212 4.51 1.48 -18.28
CA ALA A 212 4.92 1.69 -19.67
C ALA A 212 3.94 2.59 -20.44
N ALA A 213 2.63 2.38 -20.27
CA ALA A 213 1.61 3.19 -20.91
C ALA A 213 1.75 4.68 -20.53
N TYR A 214 1.86 4.99 -19.24
CA TYR A 214 2.03 6.38 -18.78
C TYR A 214 3.38 6.98 -19.19
N VAL A 215 4.47 6.21 -19.12
CA VAL A 215 5.80 6.67 -19.51
C VAL A 215 5.86 6.98 -21.01
N VAL A 216 5.30 6.11 -21.85
CA VAL A 216 5.23 6.36 -23.30
C VAL A 216 4.37 7.58 -23.61
N ALA A 217 3.23 7.74 -22.93
CA ALA A 217 2.39 8.94 -23.06
C ALA A 217 3.17 10.20 -22.68
N GLY A 218 3.92 10.19 -21.56
CA GLY A 218 4.78 11.30 -21.16
C GLY A 218 5.90 11.61 -22.16
N ALA A 219 6.59 10.57 -22.64
CA ALA A 219 7.67 10.71 -23.61
C ALA A 219 7.21 11.24 -24.98
N ARG A 220 5.93 11.08 -25.31
CA ARG A 220 5.33 11.51 -26.58
C ARG A 220 4.35 12.67 -26.40
N ALA A 221 4.36 13.34 -25.28
CA ALA A 221 3.42 14.45 -24.99
C ALA A 221 3.52 15.61 -25.98
N SER A 222 4.71 15.85 -26.56
CA SER A 222 4.95 16.85 -27.61
C SER A 222 4.41 16.46 -28.99
N THR A 223 4.06 15.16 -29.21
CA THR A 223 3.55 14.65 -30.49
C THR A 223 2.27 13.83 -30.22
N PRO A 224 1.15 14.48 -29.87
CA PRO A 224 -0.07 13.79 -29.41
C PRO A 224 -0.79 12.99 -30.51
N THR A 225 -0.46 13.24 -31.77
CA THR A 225 -0.98 12.52 -32.93
C THR A 225 -0.16 11.27 -33.28
N SER A 226 0.95 11.00 -32.59
CA SER A 226 1.79 9.84 -32.87
C SER A 226 1.06 8.53 -32.51
N PRO A 227 1.20 7.46 -33.33
CA PRO A 227 0.58 6.17 -33.01
C PRO A 227 0.95 5.65 -31.63
N ALA A 228 2.20 5.86 -31.18
CA ALA A 228 2.65 5.45 -29.87
C ALA A 228 1.92 6.17 -28.73
N PHE A 229 1.63 7.48 -28.87
CA PHE A 229 0.85 8.23 -27.90
C PHE A 229 -0.61 7.72 -27.86
N LEU A 230 -1.22 7.52 -29.01
CA LEU A 230 -2.61 7.04 -29.10
C LEU A 230 -2.78 5.63 -28.52
N ILE A 231 -1.82 4.72 -28.79
CA ILE A 231 -1.80 3.38 -28.19
C ILE A 231 -1.64 3.49 -26.65
N ALA A 232 -0.70 4.30 -26.19
CA ALA A 232 -0.52 4.52 -24.75
C ALA A 232 -1.77 5.07 -24.08
N LEU A 233 -2.41 6.05 -24.70
CA LEU A 233 -3.68 6.63 -24.23
C LEU A 233 -4.81 5.59 -24.20
N ALA A 234 -4.93 4.77 -25.24
CA ALA A 234 -5.90 3.68 -25.27
C ALA A 234 -5.64 2.65 -24.15
N CYS A 235 -4.37 2.27 -23.92
CA CYS A 235 -3.99 1.37 -22.82
C CYS A 235 -4.30 1.93 -21.43
N ILE A 236 -4.36 3.25 -21.26
CA ILE A 236 -4.75 3.91 -20.02
C ILE A 236 -6.28 4.02 -19.92
N ALA A 237 -6.92 4.49 -20.99
CA ALA A 237 -8.35 4.82 -21.00
C ALA A 237 -9.24 3.57 -20.95
N VAL A 238 -8.93 2.53 -21.73
CA VAL A 238 -9.77 1.32 -21.83
C VAL A 238 -9.95 0.60 -20.49
N PRO A 239 -8.87 0.27 -19.72
CA PRO A 239 -9.04 -0.35 -18.41
C PRO A 239 -9.73 0.57 -17.41
N GLY A 240 -9.47 1.88 -17.46
CA GLY A 240 -10.11 2.88 -16.62
C GLY A 240 -11.63 2.94 -16.86
N LEU A 241 -12.05 3.02 -18.09
CA LEU A 241 -13.46 3.01 -18.49
C LEU A 241 -14.13 1.68 -18.14
N ALA A 242 -13.48 0.55 -18.42
CA ALA A 242 -14.00 -0.77 -18.04
C ALA A 242 -14.23 -0.86 -16.53
N GLY A 243 -13.26 -0.41 -15.72
CA GLY A 243 -13.39 -0.36 -14.26
C GLY A 243 -14.53 0.55 -13.81
N ALA A 244 -14.67 1.72 -14.40
CA ALA A 244 -15.76 2.67 -14.12
C ALA A 244 -17.14 2.08 -14.44
N VAL A 245 -17.29 1.45 -15.62
CA VAL A 245 -18.54 0.78 -16.02
C VAL A 245 -18.93 -0.35 -15.08
N VAL A 246 -17.97 -1.20 -14.69
CA VAL A 246 -18.21 -2.28 -13.72
C VAL A 246 -18.62 -1.73 -12.36
N ALA A 247 -17.96 -0.69 -11.88
CA ALA A 247 -18.30 -0.03 -10.63
C ALA A 247 -19.69 0.61 -10.68
N TRP A 248 -20.03 1.26 -11.78
CA TRP A 248 -21.35 1.86 -12.00
C TRP A 248 -22.47 0.82 -12.02
N ARG A 249 -22.28 -0.29 -12.77
CA ARG A 249 -23.24 -1.42 -12.82
C ARG A 249 -23.48 -2.03 -11.44
N LYS A 250 -22.40 -2.26 -10.65
CA LYS A 250 -22.54 -2.79 -9.28
C LYS A 250 -23.29 -1.82 -8.36
N ARG A 251 -23.07 -0.52 -8.46
CA ARG A 251 -23.81 0.48 -7.67
C ARG A 251 -25.30 0.48 -7.98
N HIS A 252 -25.66 0.34 -9.25
CA HIS A 252 -27.07 0.25 -9.65
C HIS A 252 -27.76 -1.03 -9.15
N GLN A 253 -27.07 -2.16 -9.19
CA GLN A 253 -27.60 -3.42 -8.66
C GLN A 253 -27.82 -3.41 -7.14
N LEU A 254 -26.97 -2.67 -6.39
CA LEU A 254 -27.10 -2.53 -4.93
C LEU A 254 -28.22 -1.54 -4.54
N ARG A 255 -28.58 -0.60 -5.41
CA ARG A 255 -29.70 0.34 -5.19
C ARG A 255 -31.06 -0.25 -5.56
N ALA A 256 -31.08 -1.30 -6.37
CA ALA A 256 -32.29 -1.97 -6.82
C ALA A 256 -32.71 -3.15 -5.91
N ARG A 257 -31.95 -3.44 -4.86
CA ARG A 257 -32.25 -4.38 -3.78
C ARG A 257 -32.56 -3.66 -2.47
#